data_1bf3dcaee0f68b6dc597793503e260fb
#
_entry.id   1bf3dcaee0f68b6dc597793503e260fb
#
_cell.length_a   1.000
_cell.length_b   1.000
_cell.length_c   1.000
_cell.angle_alpha   90.00
_cell.angle_beta   90.00
_cell.angle_gamma   90.00
#
_symmetry.space_group_name_H-M   'P 1'
#
loop_
_entity.id
_entity.type
_entity.pdbx_description
1 polymer ?
#
loop_
_entity_poly.entity_id
_entity_poly.type
_entity_poly.pdbx_seq_one_letter_code
_entity_poly.pdbx_strand_id
1 'polypeptide(L)'
;KPLNGEVIANVQGKNHKGVGYLPQQTQAQKDFPASVWEVVLSGVLNNDHRCPFYNKKDKAEAEKNMEKLNILDLKKRCYRELSGGQQQRVLLARALCATDSVLILDEPVTGLDPAASMELYETIKDLNKKENVTIIMVSHDIKNALNYATHILHLEQEKDFFGTVEEYKKSNVSNMFLGGVAND
;
A
#
# COMPACT_ATOMS: atom_id res chain seq x y z
N LYS A 1 5.48 -13.36 13.13
CA LYS A 1 5.11 -13.66 14.52
C LYS A 1 5.93 -12.75 15.42
N PRO A 2 5.35 -12.00 16.38
CA PRO A 2 6.13 -11.19 17.32
C PRO A 2 7.02 -12.09 18.18
N LEU A 3 8.17 -11.57 18.61
CA LEU A 3 9.07 -12.26 19.54
C LEU A 3 8.41 -12.39 20.92
N ASN A 4 7.71 -11.34 21.35
CA ASN A 4 6.90 -11.29 22.58
C ASN A 4 5.65 -10.45 22.30
N GLY A 5 4.58 -10.66 23.08
CA GLY A 5 3.33 -9.94 22.95
C GLY A 5 2.35 -10.59 21.98
N GLU A 6 1.24 -9.92 21.74
CA GLU A 6 0.14 -10.39 20.91
C GLU A 6 -0.25 -9.30 19.89
N VAL A 7 -0.56 -9.71 18.67
CA VAL A 7 -1.13 -8.83 17.64
C VAL A 7 -2.60 -9.20 17.48
N ILE A 8 -3.50 -8.29 17.86
CA ILE A 8 -4.94 -8.46 17.72
C ILE A 8 -5.40 -7.58 16.54
N ALA A 9 -5.87 -8.21 15.47
CA ALA A 9 -6.42 -7.52 14.32
C ALA A 9 -7.91 -7.84 14.19
N ASN A 10 -8.77 -6.88 14.57
CA ASN A 10 -10.22 -6.98 14.40
C ASN A 10 -10.60 -6.48 12.99
N VAL A 11 -10.24 -7.26 11.98
CA VAL A 11 -10.54 -6.94 10.58
C VAL A 11 -11.95 -7.43 10.25
N GLN A 12 -12.93 -6.53 10.30
CA GLN A 12 -14.31 -6.82 9.91
C GLN A 12 -14.59 -6.25 8.51
N GLY A 13 -14.11 -6.93 7.47
CA GLY A 13 -14.47 -6.61 6.09
C GLY A 13 -15.86 -7.16 5.74
N LYS A 14 -16.57 -6.49 4.82
CA LYS A 14 -17.92 -6.92 4.37
C LYS A 14 -17.96 -8.32 3.78
N ASN A 15 -16.83 -8.82 3.28
CA ASN A 15 -16.72 -10.12 2.60
C ASN A 15 -15.74 -11.08 3.29
N HIS A 16 -15.40 -10.87 4.57
CA HIS A 16 -14.43 -11.68 5.32
C HIS A 16 -13.03 -11.73 4.66
N LYS A 17 -12.69 -10.71 3.86
CA LYS A 17 -11.37 -10.60 3.28
C LYS A 17 -10.34 -10.25 4.35
N GLY A 18 -9.14 -10.76 4.15
CA GLY A 18 -8.01 -10.53 5.05
C GLY A 18 -7.42 -9.11 4.95
N VAL A 19 -6.16 -9.01 5.28
CA VAL A 19 -5.34 -7.80 5.14
C VAL A 19 -4.68 -7.83 3.76
N GLY A 20 -4.79 -6.74 3.01
CA GLY A 20 -4.02 -6.55 1.79
C GLY A 20 -2.59 -6.12 2.15
N TYR A 21 -1.59 -6.69 1.48
CA TYR A 21 -0.20 -6.35 1.71
C TYR A 21 0.54 -6.06 0.41
N LEU A 22 1.17 -4.90 0.37
CA LEU A 22 2.09 -4.50 -0.67
C LEU A 22 3.50 -4.49 -0.08
N PRO A 23 4.33 -5.50 -0.38
CA PRO A 23 5.71 -5.55 0.10
C PRO A 23 6.60 -4.56 -0.65
N GLN A 24 7.73 -4.20 -0.04
CA GLN A 24 8.80 -3.49 -0.72
C GLN A 24 9.22 -4.24 -1.98
N GLN A 25 9.27 -3.54 -3.11
CA GLN A 25 9.53 -4.16 -4.41
C GLN A 25 11.00 -4.51 -4.58
N THR A 26 11.29 -5.78 -4.87
CA THR A 26 12.62 -6.28 -5.21
C THR A 26 12.87 -6.29 -6.72
N GLN A 27 14.14 -6.32 -7.15
CA GLN A 27 14.48 -6.41 -8.57
C GLN A 27 13.89 -7.67 -9.25
N ALA A 28 13.91 -8.80 -8.57
CA ALA A 28 13.34 -10.04 -9.07
C ALA A 28 11.81 -9.93 -9.34
N GLN A 29 11.11 -9.14 -8.54
CA GLN A 29 9.69 -8.88 -8.77
C GLN A 29 9.45 -7.95 -9.97
N LYS A 30 10.36 -6.98 -10.22
CA LYS A 30 10.26 -6.08 -11.38
C LYS A 30 10.36 -6.82 -12.71
N ASP A 31 11.15 -7.88 -12.76
CA ASP A 31 11.41 -8.66 -13.97
C ASP A 31 10.43 -9.83 -14.18
N PHE A 32 9.34 -9.89 -13.39
CA PHE A 32 8.40 -11.00 -13.45
C PHE A 32 7.65 -11.08 -14.80
N PRO A 33 7.75 -12.21 -15.55
CA PRO A 33 7.26 -12.31 -16.92
C PRO A 33 5.77 -12.74 -16.98
N ALA A 34 4.90 -12.02 -16.27
CA ALA A 34 3.46 -12.27 -16.29
C ALA A 34 2.73 -11.05 -16.87
N SER A 35 1.52 -11.24 -17.34
CA SER A 35 0.65 -10.13 -17.71
C SER A 35 0.17 -9.38 -16.46
N VAL A 36 -0.14 -8.10 -16.62
CA VAL A 36 -0.74 -7.28 -15.56
C VAL A 36 -1.99 -7.96 -14.98
N TRP A 37 -2.80 -8.55 -15.86
CA TRP A 37 -3.99 -9.29 -15.47
C TRP A 37 -3.70 -10.45 -14.51
N GLU A 38 -2.71 -11.27 -14.82
CA GLU A 38 -2.33 -12.41 -13.98
C GLU A 38 -1.80 -11.96 -12.62
N VAL A 39 -1.00 -10.88 -12.60
CA VAL A 39 -0.50 -10.31 -11.36
C VAL A 39 -1.64 -9.82 -10.48
N VAL A 40 -2.58 -9.01 -11.02
CA VAL A 40 -3.70 -8.48 -10.22
C VAL A 40 -4.61 -9.60 -9.76
N LEU A 41 -4.97 -10.53 -10.64
CA LEU A 41 -5.87 -11.62 -10.35
C LEU A 41 -5.32 -12.56 -9.26
N SER A 42 -3.99 -12.70 -9.17
CA SER A 42 -3.36 -13.49 -8.10
C SER A 42 -3.68 -12.98 -6.68
N GLY A 43 -4.05 -11.71 -6.54
CA GLY A 43 -4.48 -11.14 -5.25
C GLY A 43 -5.80 -11.72 -4.73
N VAL A 44 -6.64 -12.22 -5.60
CA VAL A 44 -7.94 -12.81 -5.23
C VAL A 44 -7.80 -14.18 -4.54
N LEU A 45 -6.67 -14.87 -4.75
CA LEU A 45 -6.45 -16.23 -4.17
C LEU A 45 -6.45 -16.28 -2.64
N ASN A 46 -6.30 -15.13 -1.97
CA ASN A 46 -6.38 -15.07 -0.51
C ASN A 46 -7.81 -15.18 0.04
N ASN A 47 -8.82 -15.19 -0.82
CA ASN A 47 -10.20 -15.37 -0.43
C ASN A 47 -10.51 -16.87 -0.50
N ASP A 48 -10.85 -17.51 0.59
CA ASP A 48 -11.21 -18.91 0.88
C ASP A 48 -11.76 -19.75 -0.32
N HIS A 49 -11.05 -19.72 -1.45
CA HIS A 49 -11.46 -20.41 -2.67
C HIS A 49 -11.11 -21.90 -2.58
N ARG A 50 -12.11 -22.72 -2.35
CA ARG A 50 -12.03 -24.17 -2.51
C ARG A 50 -11.88 -24.62 -3.97
N CYS A 51 -11.97 -23.66 -4.92
CA CYS A 51 -11.87 -23.91 -6.36
C CYS A 51 -10.57 -23.32 -6.91
N PRO A 52 -9.77 -24.07 -7.69
CA PRO A 52 -8.52 -23.56 -8.27
C PRO A 52 -8.72 -22.59 -9.45
N PHE A 53 -9.96 -22.32 -9.84
CA PHE A 53 -10.29 -21.46 -10.97
C PHE A 53 -10.96 -20.18 -10.51
N TYR A 54 -10.54 -19.05 -11.11
CA TYR A 54 -11.17 -17.75 -10.90
C TYR A 54 -12.56 -17.70 -11.51
N ASN A 55 -13.54 -17.36 -10.70
CA ASN A 55 -14.92 -17.20 -11.14
C ASN A 55 -15.19 -15.80 -11.74
N LYS A 56 -16.44 -15.55 -12.19
CA LYS A 56 -16.82 -14.27 -12.78
C LYS A 56 -16.73 -13.09 -11.79
N LYS A 57 -17.00 -13.32 -10.50
CA LYS A 57 -16.91 -12.28 -9.46
C LYS A 57 -15.47 -11.88 -9.22
N ASP A 58 -14.56 -12.85 -9.18
CA ASP A 58 -13.12 -12.63 -9.01
C ASP A 58 -12.56 -11.73 -10.12
N LYS A 59 -12.94 -12.05 -11.36
CA LYS A 59 -12.52 -11.30 -12.54
C LYS A 59 -13.09 -9.88 -12.54
N ALA A 60 -14.36 -9.71 -12.21
CA ALA A 60 -15.00 -8.40 -12.11
C ALA A 60 -14.37 -7.54 -11.00
N GLU A 61 -14.00 -8.15 -9.88
CA GLU A 61 -13.32 -7.45 -8.80
C GLU A 61 -11.91 -6.99 -9.18
N ALA A 62 -11.15 -7.86 -9.83
CA ALA A 62 -9.83 -7.50 -10.36
C ALA A 62 -9.92 -6.33 -11.36
N GLU A 63 -10.87 -6.37 -12.29
CA GLU A 63 -11.13 -5.28 -13.24
C GLU A 63 -11.49 -3.97 -12.52
N LYS A 64 -12.40 -4.01 -11.55
CA LYS A 64 -12.79 -2.85 -10.75
C LYS A 64 -11.59 -2.21 -10.03
N ASN A 65 -10.70 -3.02 -9.46
CA ASN A 65 -9.50 -2.50 -8.80
C ASN A 65 -8.48 -1.95 -9.81
N MET A 66 -8.40 -2.51 -11.01
CA MET A 66 -7.58 -1.96 -12.09
C MET A 66 -8.13 -0.61 -12.60
N GLU A 67 -9.45 -0.46 -12.71
CA GLU A 67 -10.11 0.81 -13.05
C GLU A 67 -9.81 1.90 -12.03
N LYS A 68 -9.97 1.60 -10.73
CA LYS A 68 -9.65 2.53 -9.62
C LYS A 68 -8.22 3.07 -9.67
N LEU A 69 -7.30 2.27 -10.16
CA LEU A 69 -5.87 2.61 -10.22
C LEU A 69 -5.43 3.08 -11.62
N ASN A 70 -6.36 3.29 -12.55
CA ASN A 70 -6.11 3.74 -13.91
C ASN A 70 -5.07 2.88 -14.65
N ILE A 71 -5.22 1.54 -14.57
CA ILE A 71 -4.35 0.55 -15.22
C ILE A 71 -5.11 -0.51 -16.02
N LEU A 72 -6.41 -0.33 -16.26
CA LEU A 72 -7.21 -1.30 -17.00
C LEU A 72 -6.75 -1.46 -18.47
N ASP A 73 -6.30 -0.37 -19.09
CA ASP A 73 -5.71 -0.34 -20.42
C ASP A 73 -4.42 -1.17 -20.54
N LEU A 74 -3.70 -1.35 -19.42
CA LEU A 74 -2.48 -2.14 -19.33
C LEU A 74 -2.73 -3.65 -19.13
N LYS A 75 -3.98 -4.09 -19.01
CA LYS A 75 -4.39 -5.46 -18.64
C LYS A 75 -3.63 -6.58 -19.38
N LYS A 76 -3.35 -6.39 -20.66
CA LYS A 76 -2.70 -7.39 -21.52
C LYS A 76 -1.19 -7.20 -21.65
N ARG A 77 -0.63 -6.12 -21.08
CA ARG A 77 0.81 -5.85 -21.17
C ARG A 77 1.59 -6.77 -20.21
N CYS A 78 2.84 -7.01 -20.55
CA CYS A 78 3.76 -7.72 -19.67
C CYS A 78 4.18 -6.79 -18.51
N TYR A 79 4.10 -7.27 -17.27
CA TYR A 79 4.39 -6.50 -16.07
C TYR A 79 5.80 -5.88 -16.08
N ARG A 80 6.82 -6.63 -16.51
CA ARG A 80 8.22 -6.16 -16.59
C ARG A 80 8.43 -5.00 -17.58
N GLU A 81 7.51 -4.77 -18.52
CA GLU A 81 7.61 -3.70 -19.52
C GLU A 81 7.01 -2.37 -19.05
N LEU A 82 6.47 -2.36 -17.84
CA LEU A 82 5.83 -1.19 -17.23
C LEU A 82 6.86 -0.26 -16.60
N SER A 83 6.53 1.03 -16.53
CA SER A 83 7.28 1.98 -15.68
C SER A 83 7.14 1.61 -14.21
N GLY A 84 8.08 2.06 -13.35
CA GLY A 84 8.04 1.79 -11.91
C GLY A 84 6.71 2.20 -11.27
N GLY A 85 6.17 3.37 -11.60
CA GLY A 85 4.88 3.84 -11.10
C GLY A 85 3.70 2.95 -11.57
N GLN A 86 3.73 2.48 -12.82
CA GLN A 86 2.72 1.54 -13.32
C GLN A 86 2.82 0.19 -12.61
N GLN A 87 4.03 -0.34 -12.42
CA GLN A 87 4.26 -1.58 -11.65
C GLN A 87 3.71 -1.46 -10.24
N GLN A 88 3.96 -0.33 -9.57
CA GLN A 88 3.49 -0.10 -8.22
C GLN A 88 1.96 -0.06 -8.13
N ARG A 89 1.29 0.58 -9.11
CA ARG A 89 -0.18 0.56 -9.20
C ARG A 89 -0.72 -0.86 -9.44
N VAL A 90 -0.04 -1.68 -10.23
CA VAL A 90 -0.42 -3.09 -10.43
C VAL A 90 -0.33 -3.89 -9.13
N LEU A 91 0.76 -3.72 -8.35
CA LEU A 91 0.90 -4.38 -7.06
C LEU A 91 -0.12 -3.88 -6.03
N LEU A 92 -0.46 -2.59 -6.06
CA LEU A 92 -1.52 -2.02 -5.24
C LEU A 92 -2.89 -2.59 -5.61
N ALA A 93 -3.20 -2.74 -6.91
CA ALA A 93 -4.42 -3.41 -7.38
C ALA A 93 -4.51 -4.86 -6.88
N ARG A 94 -3.42 -5.58 -6.96
CA ARG A 94 -3.30 -6.94 -6.42
C ARG A 94 -3.59 -6.97 -4.93
N ALA A 95 -3.00 -6.06 -4.14
CA ALA A 95 -3.23 -5.97 -2.70
C ALA A 95 -4.69 -5.62 -2.37
N LEU A 96 -5.34 -4.76 -3.15
CA LEU A 96 -6.76 -4.42 -3.01
C LEU A 96 -7.69 -5.61 -3.33
N CYS A 97 -7.29 -6.54 -4.18
CA CYS A 97 -8.06 -7.76 -4.40
C CYS A 97 -8.11 -8.66 -3.15
N ALA A 98 -7.11 -8.57 -2.27
CA ALA A 98 -7.01 -9.36 -1.05
C ALA A 98 -7.75 -8.75 0.15
N THR A 99 -8.20 -7.50 0.07
CA THR A 99 -8.85 -6.79 1.19
C THR A 99 -9.94 -5.84 0.72
N ASP A 100 -10.87 -5.56 1.63
CA ASP A 100 -11.86 -4.47 1.53
C ASP A 100 -11.83 -3.53 2.74
N SER A 101 -10.86 -3.71 3.64
CA SER A 101 -10.84 -2.98 4.92
C SER A 101 -9.46 -2.47 5.36
N VAL A 102 -8.41 -3.29 5.27
CA VAL A 102 -7.08 -2.91 5.77
C VAL A 102 -6.00 -3.22 4.73
N LEU A 103 -5.20 -2.20 4.41
CA LEU A 103 -4.09 -2.29 3.47
C LEU A 103 -2.79 -1.89 4.17
N ILE A 104 -1.79 -2.77 4.12
CA ILE A 104 -0.44 -2.52 4.62
C ILE A 104 0.48 -2.27 3.43
N LEU A 105 1.17 -1.14 3.44
CA LEU A 105 2.09 -0.71 2.40
C LEU A 105 3.50 -0.57 2.97
N ASP A 106 4.45 -1.30 2.41
CA ASP A 106 5.84 -1.27 2.83
C ASP A 106 6.67 -0.51 1.79
N GLU A 107 7.05 0.72 2.13
CA GLU A 107 7.79 1.65 1.28
C GLU A 107 7.25 1.78 -0.17
N PRO A 108 5.97 2.12 -0.36
CA PRO A 108 5.31 2.03 -1.65
C PRO A 108 5.85 2.98 -2.72
N VAL A 109 6.56 4.04 -2.34
CA VAL A 109 7.11 5.06 -3.28
C VAL A 109 8.61 4.91 -3.53
N THR A 110 9.28 3.96 -2.88
CA THR A 110 10.74 3.78 -3.02
C THR A 110 11.13 3.45 -4.45
N GLY A 111 12.07 4.25 -4.99
CA GLY A 111 12.56 4.10 -6.37
C GLY A 111 11.64 4.64 -7.46
N LEU A 112 10.60 5.39 -7.11
CA LEU A 112 9.78 6.15 -8.05
C LEU A 112 10.35 7.56 -8.23
N ASP A 113 10.09 8.14 -9.40
CA ASP A 113 10.30 9.57 -9.61
C ASP A 113 9.30 10.42 -8.79
N PRO A 114 9.58 11.71 -8.55
CA PRO A 114 8.73 12.56 -7.72
C PRO A 114 7.28 12.67 -8.19
N ALA A 115 7.04 12.70 -9.50
CA ALA A 115 5.68 12.82 -10.04
C ALA A 115 4.88 11.53 -9.80
N ALA A 116 5.48 10.37 -10.10
CA ALA A 116 4.86 9.06 -9.84
C ALA A 116 4.60 8.84 -8.34
N SER A 117 5.50 9.32 -7.47
CA SER A 117 5.35 9.26 -6.01
C SER A 117 4.13 10.07 -5.55
N MET A 118 3.99 11.30 -6.02
CA MET A 118 2.84 12.16 -5.70
C MET A 118 1.51 11.54 -6.17
N GLU A 119 1.47 11.04 -7.40
CA GLU A 119 0.27 10.38 -7.92
C GLU A 119 -0.12 9.13 -7.10
N LEU A 120 0.87 8.37 -6.63
CA LEU A 120 0.62 7.21 -5.79
C LEU A 120 0.09 7.62 -4.41
N TYR A 121 0.65 8.66 -3.79
CA TYR A 121 0.15 9.20 -2.52
C TYR A 121 -1.30 9.71 -2.64
N GLU A 122 -1.65 10.44 -3.69
CA GLU A 122 -3.04 10.87 -3.91
C GLU A 122 -3.97 9.66 -4.12
N THR A 123 -3.53 8.64 -4.83
CA THR A 123 -4.28 7.39 -4.99
C THR A 123 -4.54 6.71 -3.64
N ILE A 124 -3.51 6.60 -2.78
CA ILE A 124 -3.60 6.03 -1.43
C ILE A 124 -4.59 6.83 -0.56
N LYS A 125 -4.51 8.15 -0.62
CA LYS A 125 -5.44 9.04 0.08
C LYS A 125 -6.89 8.87 -0.39
N ASP A 126 -7.11 8.72 -1.68
CA ASP A 126 -8.44 8.47 -2.25
C ASP A 126 -9.02 7.13 -1.79
N LEU A 127 -8.22 6.08 -1.75
CA LEU A 127 -8.61 4.78 -1.20
C LEU A 127 -9.04 4.90 0.28
N ASN A 128 -8.31 5.67 1.08
CA ASN A 128 -8.68 5.90 2.47
C ASN A 128 -9.96 6.72 2.59
N LYS A 129 -10.06 7.88 1.91
CA LYS A 129 -11.17 8.83 2.10
C LYS A 129 -12.45 8.43 1.41
N LYS A 130 -12.36 7.88 0.19
CA LYS A 130 -13.54 7.56 -0.65
C LYS A 130 -14.01 6.12 -0.47
N GLU A 131 -13.09 5.20 -0.23
CA GLU A 131 -13.40 3.76 -0.14
C GLU A 131 -13.41 3.25 1.32
N ASN A 132 -13.05 4.10 2.30
CA ASN A 132 -12.92 3.76 3.73
C ASN A 132 -11.93 2.61 4.01
N VAL A 133 -10.90 2.45 3.19
CA VAL A 133 -9.83 1.49 3.46
C VAL A 133 -8.90 2.05 4.51
N THR A 134 -8.69 1.33 5.60
CA THR A 134 -7.67 1.67 6.59
C THR A 134 -6.29 1.37 6.00
N ILE A 135 -5.39 2.37 6.03
CA ILE A 135 -4.05 2.23 5.45
C ILE A 135 -3.00 2.35 6.53
N ILE A 136 -2.14 1.34 6.61
CA ILE A 136 -0.93 1.35 7.43
C ILE A 136 0.25 1.38 6.46
N MET A 137 1.04 2.44 6.50
CA MET A 137 2.16 2.63 5.58
C MET A 137 3.47 2.77 6.35
N VAL A 138 4.47 1.99 5.97
CA VAL A 138 5.86 2.19 6.39
C VAL A 138 6.54 3.07 5.36
N SER A 139 7.18 4.15 5.79
CA SER A 139 7.88 5.09 4.91
C SER A 139 9.05 5.74 5.64
N HIS A 140 10.17 5.93 4.95
CA HIS A 140 11.28 6.76 5.39
C HIS A 140 11.16 8.22 4.88
N ASP A 141 10.21 8.50 4.00
CA ASP A 141 9.89 9.84 3.50
C ASP A 141 8.95 10.57 4.48
N ILE A 142 9.53 11.07 5.57
CA ILE A 142 8.78 11.72 6.64
C ILE A 142 8.01 12.95 6.14
N LYS A 143 8.60 13.76 5.25
CA LYS A 143 7.96 14.99 4.75
C LYS A 143 6.67 14.71 4.02
N ASN A 144 6.67 13.76 3.10
CA ASN A 144 5.46 13.38 2.37
C ASN A 144 4.49 12.61 3.27
N ALA A 145 4.97 11.71 4.14
CA ALA A 145 4.11 10.99 5.07
C ALA A 145 3.28 11.93 5.94
N LEU A 146 3.87 13.02 6.45
CA LEU A 146 3.17 14.04 7.26
C LEU A 146 2.06 14.77 6.50
N ASN A 147 2.11 14.84 5.18
CA ASN A 147 1.07 15.50 4.36
C ASN A 147 -0.15 14.61 4.12
N TYR A 148 0.01 13.30 4.21
CA TYR A 148 -1.02 12.31 3.86
C TYR A 148 -1.54 11.51 5.04
N ALA A 149 -0.73 11.33 6.09
CA ALA A 149 -1.11 10.57 7.27
C ALA A 149 -2.11 11.34 8.16
N THR A 150 -2.92 10.61 8.91
CA THR A 150 -3.74 11.12 10.03
C THR A 150 -3.05 10.91 11.36
N HIS A 151 -2.35 9.78 11.51
CA HIS A 151 -1.61 9.40 12.70
C HIS A 151 -0.20 8.95 12.33
N ILE A 152 0.72 9.13 13.23
CA ILE A 152 2.12 8.71 13.10
C ILE A 152 2.47 7.75 14.24
N LEU A 153 3.03 6.62 13.89
CA LEU A 153 3.79 5.77 14.80
C LEU A 153 5.28 5.94 14.44
N HIS A 154 6.03 6.61 15.29
CA HIS A 154 7.47 6.76 15.14
C HIS A 154 8.16 5.81 16.11
N LEU A 155 9.04 4.95 15.60
CA LEU A 155 9.78 3.97 16.39
C LEU A 155 11.26 4.35 16.40
N GLU A 156 11.82 4.53 17.59
CA GLU A 156 13.23 4.83 17.82
C GLU A 156 13.75 4.00 19.01
N GLN A 157 15.07 3.83 19.12
CA GLN A 157 15.67 2.96 20.15
C GLN A 157 15.30 3.34 21.58
N GLU A 158 15.08 4.64 21.86
CA GLU A 158 14.82 5.14 23.22
C GLU A 158 13.45 5.80 23.41
N LYS A 159 12.76 6.18 22.33
CA LYS A 159 11.50 6.94 22.43
C LYS A 159 10.56 6.62 21.29
N ASP A 160 9.51 5.89 21.58
CA ASP A 160 8.42 5.69 20.65
C ASP A 160 7.41 6.83 20.78
N PHE A 161 6.80 7.20 19.65
CA PHE A 161 5.69 8.14 19.62
C PHE A 161 4.52 7.54 18.82
N PHE A 162 3.32 7.67 19.39
CA PHE A 162 2.08 7.40 18.65
C PHE A 162 1.08 8.52 18.93
N GLY A 163 0.54 9.12 17.87
CA GLY A 163 -0.44 10.18 17.97
C GLY A 163 -0.83 10.77 16.62
N THR A 164 -1.59 11.86 16.63
CA THR A 164 -1.95 12.59 15.42
C THR A 164 -0.74 13.29 14.81
N VAL A 165 -0.83 13.65 13.52
CA VAL A 165 0.23 14.43 12.84
C VAL A 165 0.49 15.76 13.52
N GLU A 166 -0.57 16.40 14.07
CA GLU A 166 -0.42 17.68 14.77
C GLU A 166 0.31 17.54 16.11
N GLU A 167 0.04 16.48 16.85
CA GLU A 167 0.77 16.14 18.09
C GLU A 167 2.21 15.77 17.78
N TYR A 168 2.44 15.01 16.69
CA TYR A 168 3.79 14.66 16.24
C TYR A 168 4.62 15.90 15.93
N LYS A 169 4.10 16.85 15.16
CA LYS A 169 4.76 18.11 14.82
C LYS A 169 5.15 18.96 16.05
N LYS A 170 4.45 18.83 17.15
CA LYS A 170 4.74 19.53 18.43
C LYS A 170 5.68 18.74 19.35
N SER A 171 5.95 17.48 19.03
CA SER A 171 6.78 16.61 19.86
C SER A 171 8.28 16.91 19.69
N ASN A 172 9.05 16.59 20.75
CA ASN A 172 10.51 16.69 20.68
C ASN A 172 11.12 15.71 19.66
N VAL A 173 10.43 14.61 19.36
CA VAL A 173 10.83 13.63 18.37
C VAL A 173 10.85 14.24 16.98
N SER A 174 9.82 15.01 16.61
CA SER A 174 9.77 15.67 15.31
C SER A 174 10.86 16.71 15.12
N ASN A 175 11.22 17.44 16.20
CA ASN A 175 12.26 18.48 16.13
C ASN A 175 13.66 17.92 15.81
N MET A 176 13.95 16.69 16.22
CA MET A 176 15.21 16.00 15.89
C MET A 176 15.30 15.64 14.39
N PHE A 177 14.17 15.30 13.77
CA PHE A 177 14.12 14.87 12.38
C PHE A 177 13.79 15.98 11.38
N LEU A 178 12.93 16.94 11.77
CA LEU A 178 12.56 18.06 10.92
C LEU A 178 13.50 19.27 11.10
N GLY A 179 14.10 19.45 12.29
CA GLY A 179 15.04 20.52 12.59
C GLY A 179 16.45 20.33 12.00
N GLY A 180 16.84 19.10 11.67
CA GLY A 180 18.11 18.81 10.98
C GLY A 180 18.13 19.17 9.50
N VAL A 181 17.00 19.60 8.93
CA VAL A 181 16.86 19.98 7.50
C VAL A 181 16.81 21.52 7.31
N ALA A 182 16.87 22.29 8.39
CA ALA A 182 16.81 23.76 8.34
C ALA A 182 18.18 24.47 8.32
N ASN A 183 19.29 23.73 8.25
CA ASN A 183 20.65 24.27 8.25
C ASN A 183 21.53 23.69 7.13
N ASP A 184 21.03 23.67 5.88
CA ASP A 184 21.89 23.58 4.69
C ASP A 184 21.30 24.45 3.57
#